data_98c8d2b8bfa7b75a664125178272273e
#
_entry.id   98c8d2b8bfa7b75a664125178272273e
#
_cell.length_a   1.000
_cell.length_b   1.000
_cell.length_c   1.000
_cell.angle_alpha   90.00
_cell.angle_beta   90.00
_cell.angle_gamma   90.00
#
_symmetry.space_group_name_H-M   'P 1'
#
loop_
_entity.id
_entity.type
_entity.pdbx_description
1 polymer ?
#
loop_
_entity_poly.entity_id
_entity_poly.type
_entity_poly.pdbx_seq_one_letter_code
_entity_poly.pdbx_strand_id
1 'polypeptide(L)'
;MIVLQGCPASGKSTWAKEFIKDKPNWVIVSRDEIREGTGKYWVPSRENYISDIEEFSIRAAINRNLNVIVDATNLNQKTIDKLTKLATELKVDIEFKKFVISFNEAYWRDTKRTRKVGLAVLRRFFNTYFPDMSQEIVNQEKESPAKERFILKQDETLPHAIICDIDGTLSLMNGRGPFEYHRVNEDLPNNPVIDLVNSLSKTYQIIIVTGREDTEVCRKETLKWLNRYLTCSDFLFYMRKEKDYRKDAIVKTEIYNEYIKDKYCVTAVFDDRTQVVEGAWRKLGLLCNQVWIGV
;
A
#
# COMPACT_ATOMS: atom_id res chain seq x y z
N MET A 1 -5.73 30.54 20.04
CA MET A 1 -6.29 29.25 19.59
C MET A 1 -6.14 29.15 18.07
N ILE A 2 -5.60 28.03 17.56
CA ILE A 2 -5.50 27.77 16.11
C ILE A 2 -6.54 26.71 15.73
N VAL A 3 -7.37 26.99 14.74
CA VAL A 3 -8.39 26.07 14.22
C VAL A 3 -7.94 25.59 12.83
N LEU A 4 -7.69 24.28 12.68
CA LEU A 4 -7.31 23.71 11.41
C LEU A 4 -8.53 23.49 10.51
N GLN A 5 -8.43 23.86 9.23
CA GLN A 5 -9.50 23.71 8.26
C GLN A 5 -8.99 22.93 7.03
N GLY A 6 -9.75 21.94 6.57
CA GLY A 6 -9.40 21.20 5.36
C GLY A 6 -10.07 19.83 5.29
N CYS A 7 -10.07 19.25 4.09
CA CYS A 7 -10.65 17.92 3.86
C CYS A 7 -9.88 16.81 4.63
N PRO A 8 -10.46 15.62 4.77
CA PRO A 8 -9.70 14.45 5.24
C PRO A 8 -8.43 14.25 4.41
N ALA A 9 -7.39 13.75 5.02
CA ALA A 9 -6.07 13.51 4.43
C ALA A 9 -5.30 14.77 3.95
N SER A 10 -5.74 15.99 4.28
CA SER A 10 -5.04 17.24 3.87
C SER A 10 -3.74 17.53 4.62
N GLY A 11 -3.37 16.74 5.62
CA GLY A 11 -2.12 16.91 6.39
C GLY A 11 -2.25 17.71 7.69
N LYS A 12 -3.47 18.09 8.10
CA LYS A 12 -3.73 18.87 9.33
C LYS A 12 -3.09 18.27 10.57
N SER A 13 -3.40 17.01 10.88
CA SER A 13 -2.92 16.34 12.10
C SER A 13 -1.40 16.15 12.09
N THR A 14 -0.81 15.92 10.92
CA THR A 14 0.66 15.86 10.76
C THR A 14 1.30 17.18 11.09
N TRP A 15 0.74 18.27 10.53
CA TRP A 15 1.22 19.62 10.82
C TRP A 15 1.04 19.96 12.31
N ALA A 16 -0.11 19.63 12.92
CA ALA A 16 -0.36 19.93 14.34
C ALA A 16 0.67 19.25 15.24
N LYS A 17 0.95 17.98 15.02
CA LYS A 17 1.93 17.20 15.80
C LYS A 17 3.35 17.76 15.66
N GLU A 18 3.76 18.12 14.47
CA GLU A 18 5.07 18.73 14.25
C GLU A 18 5.16 20.14 14.87
N PHE A 19 4.08 20.93 14.75
CA PHE A 19 4.04 22.29 15.29
C PHE A 19 4.22 22.32 16.81
N ILE A 20 3.65 21.36 17.56
CA ILE A 20 3.72 21.37 19.04
C ILE A 20 4.96 20.69 19.61
N LYS A 21 5.75 20.00 18.78
CA LYS A 21 6.85 19.11 19.18
C LYS A 21 7.78 19.71 20.24
N ASP A 22 8.13 20.99 20.07
CA ASP A 22 9.01 21.70 20.98
C ASP A 22 8.28 22.85 21.73
N LYS A 23 6.96 22.78 21.87
CA LYS A 23 6.12 23.80 22.47
C LYS A 23 5.25 23.23 23.58
N PRO A 24 5.77 23.07 24.81
CA PRO A 24 5.08 22.42 25.93
C PRO A 24 3.82 23.14 26.37
N ASN A 25 3.64 24.41 26.01
CA ASN A 25 2.46 25.22 26.31
C ASN A 25 1.37 25.12 25.24
N TRP A 26 1.49 24.19 24.26
CA TRP A 26 0.50 23.91 23.26
C TRP A 26 -0.08 22.51 23.42
N VAL A 27 -1.38 22.38 23.19
CA VAL A 27 -2.08 21.08 23.17
C VAL A 27 -2.94 20.95 21.93
N ILE A 28 -3.15 19.72 21.48
CA ILE A 28 -4.05 19.40 20.38
C ILE A 28 -5.36 18.88 20.96
N VAL A 29 -6.48 19.43 20.53
CA VAL A 29 -7.82 18.89 20.78
C VAL A 29 -8.33 18.31 19.45
N SER A 30 -8.38 16.99 19.34
CA SER A 30 -8.73 16.28 18.12
C SER A 30 -10.04 15.50 18.29
N ARG A 31 -11.04 15.82 17.46
CA ARG A 31 -12.31 15.07 17.45
C ARG A 31 -12.10 13.61 17.09
N ASP A 32 -11.13 13.30 16.25
CA ASP A 32 -10.85 11.94 15.83
C ASP A 32 -10.26 11.12 16.99
N GLU A 33 -9.35 11.70 17.80
CA GLU A 33 -8.82 11.05 18.99
C GLU A 33 -9.91 10.88 20.08
N ILE A 34 -10.78 11.87 20.25
CA ILE A 34 -11.93 11.75 21.16
C ILE A 34 -12.84 10.58 20.74
N ARG A 35 -13.16 10.45 19.44
CA ARG A 35 -13.97 9.32 18.93
C ARG A 35 -13.27 7.98 19.16
N GLU A 36 -11.97 7.88 18.93
CA GLU A 36 -11.18 6.68 19.17
C GLU A 36 -11.24 6.24 20.65
N GLY A 37 -11.14 7.20 21.55
CA GLY A 37 -11.25 6.95 23.00
C GLY A 37 -12.65 6.43 23.44
N THR A 38 -13.69 6.55 22.61
CA THR A 38 -15.04 6.03 22.91
C THR A 38 -15.30 4.61 22.36
N GLY A 39 -14.28 3.94 21.80
CA GLY A 39 -14.37 2.59 21.24
C GLY A 39 -14.77 2.59 19.76
N LYS A 40 -16.05 2.38 19.40
CA LYS A 40 -16.45 2.41 18.00
C LYS A 40 -16.36 3.85 17.46
N TYR A 41 -15.51 4.06 16.45
CA TYR A 41 -15.13 5.37 15.92
C TYR A 41 -16.32 6.23 15.46
N TRP A 42 -17.25 5.69 14.69
CA TRP A 42 -18.40 6.45 14.17
C TRP A 42 -19.71 5.91 14.71
N VAL A 43 -20.35 6.70 15.57
CA VAL A 43 -21.67 6.43 16.13
C VAL A 43 -22.45 7.74 16.10
N PRO A 44 -23.42 7.94 15.17
CA PRO A 44 -24.11 9.22 15.00
C PRO A 44 -24.73 9.78 16.29
N SER A 45 -25.29 8.92 17.14
CA SER A 45 -25.92 9.33 18.43
C SER A 45 -24.90 9.86 19.45
N ARG A 46 -23.58 9.64 19.25
CA ARG A 46 -22.52 10.13 20.15
C ARG A 46 -21.94 11.48 19.71
N GLU A 47 -22.28 12.02 18.55
CA GLU A 47 -21.64 13.22 18.02
C GLU A 47 -21.86 14.47 18.89
N ASN A 48 -22.99 14.57 19.60
CA ASN A 48 -23.20 15.62 20.59
C ASN A 48 -22.22 15.46 21.76
N TYR A 49 -22.10 14.26 22.31
CA TYR A 49 -21.12 13.95 23.37
C TYR A 49 -19.69 14.25 22.94
N ILE A 50 -19.29 13.89 21.73
CA ILE A 50 -17.96 14.23 21.16
C ILE A 50 -17.76 15.75 21.10
N SER A 51 -18.82 16.49 20.71
CA SER A 51 -18.77 17.95 20.66
C SER A 51 -18.66 18.60 22.03
N ASP A 52 -19.28 18.01 23.06
CA ASP A 52 -19.21 18.49 24.43
C ASP A 52 -17.80 18.25 25.02
N ILE A 53 -17.20 17.08 24.78
CA ILE A 53 -15.83 16.78 25.20
C ILE A 53 -14.83 17.70 24.49
N GLU A 54 -14.98 17.95 23.19
CA GLU A 54 -14.13 18.88 22.44
C GLU A 54 -14.16 20.27 23.08
N GLU A 55 -15.36 20.82 23.30
CA GLU A 55 -15.53 22.13 23.91
C GLU A 55 -14.98 22.18 25.34
N PHE A 56 -15.28 21.16 26.15
CA PHE A 56 -14.74 21.06 27.51
C PHE A 56 -13.20 21.04 27.51
N SER A 57 -12.60 20.28 26.61
CA SER A 57 -11.13 20.17 26.50
C SER A 57 -10.50 21.51 26.11
N ILE A 58 -11.11 22.24 25.17
CA ILE A 58 -10.66 23.59 24.77
C ILE A 58 -10.73 24.53 25.97
N ARG A 59 -11.87 24.60 26.66
CA ARG A 59 -12.07 25.46 27.85
C ARG A 59 -11.07 25.11 28.96
N ALA A 60 -10.89 23.82 29.24
CA ALA A 60 -9.98 23.34 30.26
C ALA A 60 -8.53 23.72 29.98
N ALA A 61 -8.09 23.63 28.73
CA ALA A 61 -6.72 23.99 28.34
C ALA A 61 -6.49 25.52 28.47
N ILE A 62 -7.40 26.33 27.90
CA ILE A 62 -7.28 27.78 27.89
C ILE A 62 -7.31 28.34 29.35
N ASN A 63 -8.20 27.83 30.22
CA ASN A 63 -8.27 28.20 31.62
C ASN A 63 -6.98 27.85 32.42
N ARG A 64 -6.11 27.02 31.84
CA ARG A 64 -4.79 26.68 32.36
C ARG A 64 -3.63 27.43 31.66
N ASN A 65 -3.96 28.45 30.89
CA ASN A 65 -3.03 29.25 30.08
C ASN A 65 -2.28 28.42 29.02
N LEU A 66 -2.89 27.33 28.51
CA LEU A 66 -2.35 26.57 27.39
C LEU A 66 -2.91 27.12 26.09
N ASN A 67 -2.11 27.09 25.04
CA ASN A 67 -2.54 27.33 23.67
C ASN A 67 -3.15 26.06 23.09
N VAL A 68 -4.16 26.22 22.23
CA VAL A 68 -4.92 25.09 21.70
C VAL A 68 -4.89 25.07 20.18
N ILE A 69 -4.63 23.88 19.61
CA ILE A 69 -4.90 23.55 18.20
C ILE A 69 -6.15 22.69 18.17
N VAL A 70 -7.20 23.13 17.45
CA VAL A 70 -8.41 22.36 17.20
C VAL A 70 -8.27 21.59 15.89
N ASP A 71 -8.03 20.27 16.00
CA ASP A 71 -7.77 19.40 14.84
C ASP A 71 -9.03 18.63 14.45
N ALA A 72 -9.78 19.20 13.53
CA ALA A 72 -10.89 18.58 12.84
C ALA A 72 -11.00 19.16 11.42
N THR A 73 -12.01 18.78 10.63
CA THR A 73 -12.21 19.34 9.29
C THR A 73 -12.59 20.82 9.31
N ASN A 74 -13.40 21.24 10.29
CA ASN A 74 -13.82 22.62 10.59
C ASN A 74 -14.22 23.47 9.37
N LEU A 75 -14.88 22.83 8.38
CA LEU A 75 -15.28 23.49 7.12
C LEU A 75 -16.75 23.98 7.18
N ASN A 76 -17.56 23.44 8.08
CA ASN A 76 -18.95 23.81 8.24
C ASN A 76 -19.07 25.16 8.94
N GLN A 77 -19.88 26.08 8.39
CA GLN A 77 -20.03 27.43 8.93
C GLN A 77 -20.54 27.43 10.40
N LYS A 78 -21.47 26.54 10.75
CA LYS A 78 -21.96 26.41 12.14
C LYS A 78 -20.82 26.07 13.12
N THR A 79 -19.87 25.23 12.70
CA THR A 79 -18.69 24.89 13.53
C THR A 79 -17.76 26.08 13.65
N ILE A 80 -17.54 26.82 12.57
CA ILE A 80 -16.71 28.04 12.56
C ILE A 80 -17.33 29.07 13.53
N ASP A 81 -18.61 29.34 13.42
CA ASP A 81 -19.33 30.29 14.27
C ASP A 81 -19.27 29.87 15.74
N LYS A 82 -19.48 28.56 16.03
CA LYS A 82 -19.37 28.01 17.40
C LYS A 82 -17.98 28.25 17.99
N LEU A 83 -16.91 27.93 17.24
CA LEU A 83 -15.54 28.08 17.72
C LEU A 83 -15.15 29.56 17.86
N THR A 84 -15.63 30.43 16.97
CA THR A 84 -15.42 31.89 17.07
C THR A 84 -16.10 32.46 18.32
N LYS A 85 -17.35 32.05 18.57
CA LYS A 85 -18.06 32.44 19.80
C LYS A 85 -17.33 31.94 21.05
N LEU A 86 -16.86 30.69 21.06
CA LEU A 86 -16.10 30.13 22.16
C LEU A 86 -14.81 30.90 22.45
N ALA A 87 -14.06 31.29 21.40
CA ALA A 87 -12.86 32.10 21.55
C ALA A 87 -13.16 33.48 22.14
N THR A 88 -14.25 34.12 21.69
CA THR A 88 -14.72 35.40 22.24
C THR A 88 -15.09 35.28 23.72
N GLU A 89 -15.83 34.26 24.10
CA GLU A 89 -16.20 33.99 25.51
C GLU A 89 -14.96 33.79 26.39
N LEU A 90 -13.96 33.08 25.86
CA LEU A 90 -12.70 32.79 26.60
C LEU A 90 -11.68 33.94 26.48
N LYS A 91 -11.98 35.00 25.76
CA LYS A 91 -11.11 36.17 25.54
C LYS A 91 -9.73 35.80 24.97
N VAL A 92 -9.70 34.90 23.98
CA VAL A 92 -8.49 34.48 23.29
C VAL A 92 -8.56 34.75 21.82
N ASP A 93 -7.40 35.02 21.21
CA ASP A 93 -7.31 35.15 19.76
C ASP A 93 -7.60 33.82 19.07
N ILE A 94 -8.26 33.88 17.90
CA ILE A 94 -8.54 32.74 17.04
C ILE A 94 -7.92 32.93 15.68
N GLU A 95 -7.20 31.92 15.20
CA GLU A 95 -6.63 31.84 13.87
C GLU A 95 -7.18 30.61 13.14
N PHE A 96 -7.60 30.78 11.88
CA PHE A 96 -8.03 29.68 11.02
C PHE A 96 -6.93 29.35 10.02
N LYS A 97 -6.33 28.16 10.19
CA LYS A 97 -5.29 27.67 9.27
C LYS A 97 -5.86 26.69 8.26
N LYS A 98 -5.88 27.09 7.00
CA LYS A 98 -6.44 26.31 5.89
C LYS A 98 -5.42 25.36 5.29
N PHE A 99 -5.87 24.13 4.99
CA PHE A 99 -5.11 23.11 4.28
C PHE A 99 -5.87 22.74 3.00
N VAL A 100 -5.43 23.24 1.88
CA VAL A 100 -6.02 22.99 0.57
C VAL A 100 -5.13 22.05 -0.20
N ILE A 101 -5.71 20.94 -0.68
CA ILE A 101 -5.04 19.97 -1.56
C ILE A 101 -6.02 19.56 -2.67
N SER A 102 -5.50 19.02 -3.78
CA SER A 102 -6.35 18.50 -4.85
C SER A 102 -7.13 17.27 -4.40
N PHE A 103 -8.24 16.97 -5.10
CA PHE A 103 -9.02 15.76 -4.84
C PHE A 103 -8.16 14.48 -4.99
N ASN A 104 -7.35 14.42 -6.06
CA ASN A 104 -6.45 13.30 -6.30
C ASN A 104 -5.44 13.10 -5.18
N GLU A 105 -4.86 14.19 -4.67
CA GLU A 105 -3.92 14.11 -3.56
C GLU A 105 -4.60 13.62 -2.27
N ALA A 106 -5.81 14.13 -1.99
CA ALA A 106 -6.61 13.69 -0.85
C ALA A 106 -6.94 12.20 -0.95
N TYR A 107 -7.39 11.74 -2.12
CA TYR A 107 -7.71 10.34 -2.39
C TYR A 107 -6.47 9.45 -2.23
N TRP A 108 -5.36 9.82 -2.88
CA TRP A 108 -4.13 9.05 -2.82
C TRP A 108 -3.56 8.94 -1.39
N ARG A 109 -3.57 10.04 -0.62
CA ARG A 109 -3.16 10.01 0.79
C ARG A 109 -4.10 9.15 1.64
N ASP A 110 -5.41 9.20 1.38
CA ASP A 110 -6.40 8.40 2.10
C ASP A 110 -6.20 6.90 1.86
N THR A 111 -5.83 6.48 0.64
CA THR A 111 -5.55 5.06 0.34
C THR A 111 -4.37 4.48 1.13
N LYS A 112 -3.47 5.34 1.61
CA LYS A 112 -2.28 4.95 2.39
C LYS A 112 -2.48 5.01 3.92
N ARG A 113 -3.60 5.55 4.38
CA ARG A 113 -3.88 5.65 5.81
C ARG A 113 -4.34 4.30 6.37
N THR A 114 -4.00 4.04 7.63
CA THR A 114 -4.54 2.88 8.38
C THR A 114 -6.06 2.96 8.45
N ARG A 115 -6.60 4.16 8.76
CA ARG A 115 -8.05 4.42 8.75
C ARG A 115 -8.41 5.30 7.55
N LYS A 116 -9.00 4.66 6.55
CA LYS A 116 -9.47 5.30 5.33
C LYS A 116 -10.88 5.87 5.54
N VAL A 117 -11.14 7.06 5.01
CA VAL A 117 -12.51 7.61 4.95
C VAL A 117 -13.24 7.16 3.68
N GLY A 118 -12.49 6.86 2.63
CA GLY A 118 -12.98 6.33 1.38
C GLY A 118 -13.46 7.38 0.36
N LEU A 119 -13.54 6.93 -0.89
CA LEU A 119 -13.83 7.77 -2.05
C LEU A 119 -15.17 8.52 -1.93
N ALA A 120 -16.22 7.84 -1.47
CA ALA A 120 -17.56 8.44 -1.35
C ALA A 120 -17.58 9.60 -0.35
N VAL A 121 -16.86 9.48 0.77
CA VAL A 121 -16.77 10.54 1.78
C VAL A 121 -15.94 11.71 1.23
N LEU A 122 -14.82 11.44 0.57
CA LEU A 122 -14.02 12.51 -0.05
C LEU A 122 -14.81 13.28 -1.11
N ARG A 123 -15.52 12.58 -2.02
CA ARG A 123 -16.38 13.22 -3.02
C ARG A 123 -17.43 14.13 -2.38
N ARG A 124 -18.09 13.68 -1.32
CA ARG A 124 -19.06 14.50 -0.59
C ARG A 124 -18.40 15.76 -0.01
N PHE A 125 -17.20 15.66 0.58
CA PHE A 125 -16.46 16.82 1.09
C PHE A 125 -16.12 17.80 -0.02
N PHE A 126 -15.60 17.34 -1.14
CA PHE A 126 -15.23 18.19 -2.26
C PHE A 126 -16.45 18.85 -2.91
N ASN A 127 -17.54 18.11 -3.13
CA ASN A 127 -18.80 18.67 -3.63
C ASN A 127 -19.34 19.79 -2.73
N THR A 128 -19.18 19.64 -1.41
CA THR A 128 -19.76 20.58 -0.44
C THR A 128 -18.88 21.80 -0.23
N TYR A 129 -17.56 21.64 -0.16
CA TYR A 129 -16.65 22.70 0.29
C TYR A 129 -15.65 23.18 -0.77
N PHE A 130 -15.48 22.43 -1.85
CA PHE A 130 -14.53 22.73 -2.94
C PHE A 130 -15.13 22.38 -4.31
N PRO A 131 -16.32 22.94 -4.65
CA PRO A 131 -17.06 22.54 -5.85
C PRO A 131 -16.30 22.82 -7.16
N ASP A 132 -15.43 23.81 -7.16
CA ASP A 132 -14.63 24.19 -8.33
C ASP A 132 -13.39 23.32 -8.56
N MET A 133 -13.11 22.39 -7.64
CA MET A 133 -11.99 21.46 -7.78
C MET A 133 -12.40 20.21 -8.54
N SER A 134 -11.66 19.85 -9.60
CA SER A 134 -11.87 18.60 -10.33
C SER A 134 -11.80 17.39 -9.40
N GLN A 135 -12.81 16.52 -9.54
CA GLN A 135 -12.91 15.25 -8.79
C GLN A 135 -12.69 14.04 -9.69
N GLU A 136 -12.19 14.26 -10.89
CA GLU A 136 -11.73 13.19 -11.73
C GLU A 136 -10.52 12.55 -11.06
N ILE A 137 -10.63 11.25 -10.81
CA ILE A 137 -9.46 10.47 -10.43
C ILE A 137 -8.67 10.30 -11.72
N VAL A 138 -7.83 11.26 -12.01
CA VAL A 138 -6.74 11.02 -12.93
C VAL A 138 -5.89 9.98 -12.21
N ASN A 139 -5.75 8.81 -12.79
CA ASN A 139 -4.67 7.90 -12.46
C ASN A 139 -3.36 8.60 -12.86
N GLN A 140 -3.03 9.65 -12.14
CA GLN A 140 -1.65 10.02 -12.04
C GLN A 140 -1.03 8.84 -11.27
N GLU A 141 -0.44 7.93 -12.03
CA GLU A 141 0.82 7.44 -11.54
C GLU A 141 1.52 8.72 -11.08
N LYS A 142 1.52 8.99 -9.76
CA LYS A 142 2.46 9.95 -9.25
C LYS A 142 3.78 9.46 -9.80
N GLU A 143 4.35 10.23 -10.69
CA GLU A 143 5.77 10.42 -10.61
C GLU A 143 6.04 10.78 -9.13
N SER A 144 6.19 9.79 -8.28
CA SER A 144 7.05 9.90 -7.12
C SER A 144 8.26 10.60 -7.66
N PRO A 145 8.75 11.75 -7.06
CA PRO A 145 9.99 12.37 -7.54
C PRO A 145 10.85 11.18 -7.82
N ALA A 146 11.15 10.97 -9.09
CA ALA A 146 11.52 9.65 -9.59
C ALA A 146 12.58 9.17 -8.61
N LYS A 147 12.21 8.27 -7.70
CA LYS A 147 13.24 7.37 -7.17
C LYS A 147 13.77 6.86 -8.45
N GLU A 148 14.95 7.36 -8.85
CA GLU A 148 15.62 6.91 -10.05
C GLU A 148 15.30 5.45 -10.14
N ARG A 149 14.45 5.07 -11.11
CA ARG A 149 14.04 3.66 -11.20
C ARG A 149 15.35 2.99 -11.42
N PHE A 150 15.87 2.39 -10.35
CA PHE A 150 17.12 1.66 -10.46
C PHE A 150 16.82 0.50 -11.41
N ILE A 151 17.15 0.72 -12.67
CA ILE A 151 17.11 -0.33 -13.68
C ILE A 151 18.48 -0.99 -13.57
N LEU A 152 18.47 -2.27 -13.24
CA LEU A 152 19.67 -3.04 -13.17
C LEU A 152 20.35 -3.01 -14.55
N LYS A 153 21.57 -2.48 -14.60
CA LYS A 153 22.40 -2.59 -15.80
C LYS A 153 22.90 -4.02 -15.88
N GLN A 154 22.37 -4.76 -16.83
CA GLN A 154 22.72 -6.14 -17.10
C GLN A 154 23.70 -6.24 -18.28
N ASP A 155 24.40 -7.34 -18.39
CA ASP A 155 25.21 -7.66 -19.55
C ASP A 155 24.31 -8.23 -20.66
N GLU A 156 24.07 -7.43 -21.69
CA GLU A 156 23.22 -7.80 -22.83
C GLU A 156 23.83 -8.86 -23.74
N THR A 157 25.11 -9.20 -23.54
CA THR A 157 25.77 -10.30 -24.30
C THR A 157 25.43 -11.68 -23.76
N LEU A 158 24.88 -11.76 -22.54
CA LEU A 158 24.44 -13.00 -21.92
C LEU A 158 23.12 -13.51 -22.55
N PRO A 159 22.86 -14.82 -22.49
CA PRO A 159 21.58 -15.37 -22.93
C PRO A 159 20.41 -14.68 -22.23
N HIS A 160 19.41 -14.25 -23.01
CA HIS A 160 18.24 -13.59 -22.47
C HIS A 160 17.29 -14.59 -21.79
N ALA A 161 16.75 -14.22 -20.64
CA ALA A 161 15.90 -15.09 -19.85
C ALA A 161 14.63 -14.39 -19.33
N ILE A 162 13.61 -15.22 -19.07
CA ILE A 162 12.38 -14.83 -18.37
C ILE A 162 12.31 -15.63 -17.06
N ILE A 163 12.12 -14.94 -15.94
CA ILE A 163 11.88 -15.58 -14.64
C ILE A 163 10.38 -15.69 -14.40
N CYS A 164 9.91 -16.85 -13.97
CA CYS A 164 8.51 -17.09 -13.59
C CYS A 164 8.40 -17.72 -12.22
N ASP A 165 7.49 -17.21 -11.39
CA ASP A 165 7.01 -17.90 -10.20
C ASP A 165 5.96 -18.95 -10.58
N ILE A 166 5.59 -19.83 -9.62
CA ILE A 166 4.59 -20.88 -9.85
C ILE A 166 3.25 -20.52 -9.18
N ASP A 167 3.21 -20.49 -7.86
CA ASP A 167 1.96 -20.39 -7.09
C ASP A 167 1.34 -19.00 -7.21
N GLY A 168 0.14 -18.91 -7.80
CA GLY A 168 -0.52 -17.65 -8.11
C GLY A 168 -0.07 -17.01 -9.42
N THR A 169 0.97 -17.51 -10.06
CA THR A 169 1.51 -17.02 -11.33
C THR A 169 1.20 -18.00 -12.45
N LEU A 170 1.91 -19.13 -12.53
CA LEU A 170 1.67 -20.18 -13.51
C LEU A 170 0.55 -21.12 -13.08
N SER A 171 0.44 -21.41 -11.79
CA SER A 171 -0.54 -22.33 -11.23
C SER A 171 -1.49 -21.67 -10.23
N LEU A 172 -2.73 -22.14 -10.21
CA LEU A 172 -3.78 -21.76 -9.29
C LEU A 172 -4.08 -22.93 -8.37
N MET A 173 -3.95 -22.73 -7.04
CA MET A 173 -4.22 -23.80 -6.07
C MET A 173 -5.65 -24.34 -6.21
N ASN A 174 -5.79 -25.65 -6.31
CA ASN A 174 -7.07 -26.34 -6.47
C ASN A 174 -7.47 -27.07 -5.18
N GLY A 175 -8.01 -26.33 -4.22
CA GLY A 175 -8.58 -26.88 -2.99
C GLY A 175 -7.56 -27.57 -2.06
N ARG A 176 -6.25 -27.44 -2.28
CA ARG A 176 -5.21 -27.88 -1.38
C ARG A 176 -4.74 -26.74 -0.46
N GLY A 177 -4.16 -27.10 0.68
CA GLY A 177 -3.42 -26.17 1.52
C GLY A 177 -2.05 -25.81 0.92
N PRO A 178 -1.46 -24.66 1.31
CA PRO A 178 -0.20 -24.18 0.75
C PRO A 178 1.00 -25.11 0.97
N PHE A 179 0.94 -25.98 1.98
CA PHE A 179 2.01 -26.92 2.33
C PHE A 179 1.70 -28.38 1.97
N GLU A 180 0.57 -28.67 1.30
CA GLU A 180 0.22 -30.00 0.81
C GLU A 180 0.95 -30.29 -0.50
N TYR A 181 2.28 -30.40 -0.44
CA TYR A 181 3.14 -30.52 -1.61
C TYR A 181 2.91 -31.78 -2.44
N HIS A 182 2.39 -32.84 -1.84
CA HIS A 182 2.03 -34.08 -2.56
C HIS A 182 0.86 -33.90 -3.56
N ARG A 183 0.10 -32.78 -3.41
CA ARG A 183 -1.06 -32.47 -4.26
C ARG A 183 -0.80 -31.34 -5.27
N VAL A 184 0.42 -30.77 -5.33
CA VAL A 184 0.69 -29.64 -6.25
C VAL A 184 0.48 -30.00 -7.73
N ASN A 185 0.54 -31.28 -8.09
CA ASN A 185 0.23 -31.74 -9.43
C ASN A 185 -1.28 -31.63 -9.80
N GLU A 186 -2.17 -31.37 -8.83
CA GLU A 186 -3.61 -31.15 -9.02
C GLU A 186 -3.97 -29.69 -9.27
N ASP A 187 -3.01 -28.74 -9.11
CA ASP A 187 -3.23 -27.33 -9.33
C ASP A 187 -3.69 -27.02 -10.76
N LEU A 188 -4.59 -26.05 -10.91
CA LEU A 188 -5.08 -25.62 -12.21
C LEU A 188 -4.05 -24.72 -12.90
N PRO A 189 -3.90 -24.78 -14.22
CA PRO A 189 -3.04 -23.86 -14.96
C PRO A 189 -3.69 -22.47 -15.05
N ASN A 190 -2.88 -21.43 -14.89
CA ASN A 190 -3.24 -20.07 -15.29
C ASN A 190 -3.00 -19.93 -16.80
N ASN A 191 -3.97 -20.38 -17.60
CA ASN A 191 -3.81 -20.51 -19.05
C ASN A 191 -3.27 -19.26 -19.74
N PRO A 192 -3.76 -18.01 -19.45
CA PRO A 192 -3.21 -16.83 -20.09
C PRO A 192 -1.71 -16.63 -19.86
N VAL A 193 -1.22 -16.93 -18.63
CA VAL A 193 0.21 -16.81 -18.31
C VAL A 193 1.01 -17.98 -18.89
N ILE A 194 0.48 -19.18 -18.85
CA ILE A 194 1.08 -20.37 -19.48
C ILE A 194 1.28 -20.14 -20.98
N ASP A 195 0.25 -19.66 -21.68
CA ASP A 195 0.31 -19.39 -23.13
C ASP A 195 1.35 -18.31 -23.46
N LEU A 196 1.42 -17.27 -22.63
CA LEU A 196 2.45 -16.22 -22.76
C LEU A 196 3.85 -16.79 -22.56
N VAL A 197 4.09 -17.54 -21.48
CA VAL A 197 5.39 -18.15 -21.18
C VAL A 197 5.81 -19.15 -22.23
N ASN A 198 4.88 -19.98 -22.74
CA ASN A 198 5.12 -20.89 -23.84
C ASN A 198 5.48 -20.16 -25.15
N SER A 199 4.90 -18.98 -25.38
CA SER A 199 5.28 -18.15 -26.51
C SER A 199 6.66 -17.53 -26.35
N LEU A 200 6.99 -17.07 -25.16
CA LEU A 200 8.29 -16.47 -24.81
C LEU A 200 9.42 -17.52 -24.83
N SER A 201 9.14 -18.78 -24.49
CA SER A 201 10.12 -19.87 -24.48
C SER A 201 10.79 -20.14 -25.83
N LYS A 202 10.17 -19.68 -26.93
CA LYS A 202 10.76 -19.79 -28.28
C LYS A 202 11.97 -18.87 -28.48
N THR A 203 12.13 -17.87 -27.65
CA THR A 203 13.18 -16.83 -27.80
C THR A 203 14.03 -16.67 -26.55
N TYR A 204 13.46 -16.94 -25.38
CA TYR A 204 14.08 -16.71 -24.07
C TYR A 204 14.26 -18.01 -23.29
N GLN A 205 15.35 -18.11 -22.55
CA GLN A 205 15.49 -19.15 -21.54
C GLN A 205 14.43 -18.95 -20.45
N ILE A 206 13.62 -19.96 -20.19
CA ILE A 206 12.66 -19.90 -19.07
C ILE A 206 13.37 -20.38 -17.79
N ILE A 207 13.21 -19.57 -16.73
CA ILE A 207 13.76 -19.85 -15.40
C ILE A 207 12.63 -19.82 -14.40
N ILE A 208 12.32 -20.95 -13.81
CA ILE A 208 11.29 -21.09 -12.77
C ILE A 208 11.94 -20.89 -11.41
N VAL A 209 11.43 -19.91 -10.62
CA VAL A 209 11.90 -19.61 -9.28
C VAL A 209 10.73 -19.60 -8.32
N THR A 210 10.65 -20.58 -7.43
CA THR A 210 9.48 -20.76 -6.56
C THR A 210 9.83 -20.78 -5.07
N GLY A 211 8.87 -20.35 -4.26
CA GLY A 211 8.90 -20.45 -2.80
C GLY A 211 8.60 -21.84 -2.25
N ARG A 212 8.26 -22.82 -3.10
CA ARG A 212 8.04 -24.21 -2.68
C ARG A 212 9.34 -24.82 -2.15
N GLU A 213 9.24 -25.63 -1.08
CA GLU A 213 10.41 -26.30 -0.50
C GLU A 213 10.94 -27.41 -1.42
N ASP A 214 12.25 -27.49 -1.54
CA ASP A 214 12.96 -28.50 -2.33
C ASP A 214 13.04 -29.85 -1.60
N THR A 215 11.88 -30.44 -1.35
CA THR A 215 11.76 -31.83 -0.89
C THR A 215 11.58 -32.74 -2.11
N GLU A 216 11.97 -34.01 -1.98
CA GLU A 216 11.85 -34.99 -3.07
C GLU A 216 10.43 -35.05 -3.65
N VAL A 217 9.42 -35.10 -2.77
CA VAL A 217 8.00 -35.17 -3.15
C VAL A 217 7.58 -33.89 -3.85
N CYS A 218 7.88 -32.71 -3.27
CA CYS A 218 7.47 -31.43 -3.82
C CYS A 218 8.11 -31.20 -5.19
N ARG A 219 9.41 -31.45 -5.33
CA ARG A 219 10.14 -31.30 -6.59
C ARG A 219 9.54 -32.21 -7.68
N LYS A 220 9.33 -33.49 -7.35
CA LYS A 220 8.78 -34.47 -8.30
C LYS A 220 7.38 -34.08 -8.80
N GLU A 221 6.47 -33.75 -7.88
CA GLU A 221 5.10 -33.40 -8.28
C GLU A 221 5.04 -32.04 -8.98
N THR A 222 5.90 -31.07 -8.62
CA THR A 222 6.02 -29.80 -9.32
C THR A 222 6.54 -29.99 -10.75
N LEU A 223 7.60 -30.79 -10.94
CA LEU A 223 8.13 -31.10 -12.26
C LEU A 223 7.11 -31.80 -13.16
N LYS A 224 6.32 -32.75 -12.62
CA LYS A 224 5.22 -33.37 -13.37
C LYS A 224 4.21 -32.32 -13.88
N TRP A 225 3.88 -31.35 -13.01
CA TRP A 225 2.96 -30.28 -13.36
C TRP A 225 3.57 -29.35 -14.44
N LEU A 226 4.81 -28.88 -14.25
CA LEU A 226 5.50 -28.03 -15.22
C LEU A 226 5.62 -28.70 -16.58
N ASN A 227 6.05 -29.95 -16.65
CA ASN A 227 6.18 -30.73 -17.89
C ASN A 227 4.84 -31.01 -18.59
N ARG A 228 3.71 -30.90 -17.88
CA ARG A 228 2.38 -31.04 -18.48
C ARG A 228 1.95 -29.77 -19.23
N TYR A 229 2.31 -28.61 -18.74
CA TYR A 229 1.78 -27.32 -19.21
C TYR A 229 2.80 -26.44 -19.94
N LEU A 230 4.09 -26.59 -19.66
CA LEU A 230 5.12 -25.89 -20.43
C LEU A 230 5.55 -26.70 -21.64
N THR A 231 5.66 -26.02 -22.79
CA THR A 231 6.07 -26.64 -24.03
C THR A 231 7.60 -26.72 -24.19
N CYS A 232 8.36 -25.92 -23.43
CA CYS A 232 9.82 -26.01 -23.38
C CYS A 232 10.24 -27.08 -22.36
N SER A 233 11.19 -27.95 -22.75
CA SER A 233 11.73 -29.02 -21.89
C SER A 233 13.03 -28.63 -21.19
N ASP A 234 13.62 -27.50 -21.55
CA ASP A 234 14.94 -27.03 -21.11
C ASP A 234 14.88 -25.87 -20.12
N PHE A 235 13.73 -25.68 -19.45
CA PHE A 235 13.60 -24.66 -18.42
C PHE A 235 14.51 -24.96 -17.22
N LEU A 236 15.09 -23.90 -16.62
CA LEU A 236 15.80 -24.02 -15.34
C LEU A 236 14.80 -23.96 -14.19
N PHE A 237 15.10 -24.70 -13.12
CA PHE A 237 14.14 -24.83 -12.00
C PHE A 237 14.86 -24.71 -10.64
N TYR A 238 14.56 -23.63 -9.93
CA TYR A 238 15.11 -23.31 -8.62
C TYR A 238 14.00 -23.24 -7.56
N MET A 239 14.21 -23.91 -6.45
CA MET A 239 13.29 -24.02 -5.34
C MET A 239 13.91 -23.48 -4.05
N ARG A 240 13.10 -23.14 -3.08
CA ARG A 240 13.49 -22.86 -1.70
C ARG A 240 14.18 -24.08 -1.10
N LYS A 241 15.30 -23.90 -0.42
CA LYS A 241 15.95 -25.00 0.34
C LYS A 241 14.99 -25.57 1.39
N GLU A 242 15.02 -26.88 1.60
CA GLU A 242 14.24 -27.54 2.65
C GLU A 242 14.51 -26.90 4.02
N LYS A 243 13.46 -26.69 4.81
CA LYS A 243 13.51 -26.04 6.14
C LYS A 243 14.00 -24.59 6.15
N ASP A 244 13.95 -23.88 5.03
CA ASP A 244 14.19 -22.45 4.99
C ASP A 244 12.87 -21.67 5.17
N TYR A 245 12.58 -21.19 6.37
CA TYR A 245 11.35 -20.48 6.72
C TYR A 245 11.44 -18.95 6.54
N ARG A 246 12.49 -18.47 5.90
CA ARG A 246 12.65 -17.02 5.65
C ARG A 246 11.63 -16.51 4.61
N LYS A 247 11.49 -15.19 4.54
CA LYS A 247 10.55 -14.57 3.57
C LYS A 247 10.93 -14.90 2.13
N ASP A 248 9.94 -15.16 1.28
CA ASP A 248 10.13 -15.49 -0.14
C ASP A 248 11.02 -14.48 -0.87
N ALA A 249 10.87 -13.19 -0.60
CA ALA A 249 11.67 -12.15 -1.20
C ALA A 249 13.18 -12.32 -0.92
N ILE A 250 13.56 -12.79 0.27
CA ILE A 250 14.96 -13.08 0.63
C ILE A 250 15.47 -14.28 -0.18
N VAL A 251 14.72 -15.37 -0.16
CA VAL A 251 15.09 -16.63 -0.84
C VAL A 251 15.22 -16.41 -2.35
N LYS A 252 14.24 -15.76 -2.98
CA LYS A 252 14.27 -15.50 -4.42
C LYS A 252 15.39 -14.52 -4.81
N THR A 253 15.74 -13.55 -3.96
CA THR A 253 16.90 -12.68 -4.17
C THR A 253 18.20 -13.46 -4.10
N GLU A 254 18.36 -14.40 -3.18
CA GLU A 254 19.54 -15.25 -3.08
C GLU A 254 19.67 -16.18 -4.29
N ILE A 255 18.58 -16.84 -4.71
CA ILE A 255 18.55 -17.65 -5.92
C ILE A 255 18.99 -16.84 -7.15
N TYR A 256 18.45 -15.62 -7.31
CA TYR A 256 18.86 -14.74 -8.40
C TYR A 256 20.37 -14.45 -8.37
N ASN A 257 20.91 -14.05 -7.23
CA ASN A 257 22.32 -13.68 -7.09
C ASN A 257 23.26 -14.86 -7.30
N GLU A 258 22.87 -16.06 -6.87
CA GLU A 258 23.74 -17.26 -6.92
C GLU A 258 23.71 -17.97 -8.28
N TYR A 259 22.54 -18.01 -8.92
CA TYR A 259 22.34 -18.88 -10.08
C TYR A 259 22.04 -18.14 -11.39
N ILE A 260 21.58 -16.88 -11.35
CA ILE A 260 21.01 -16.21 -12.52
C ILE A 260 21.79 -14.97 -12.93
N LYS A 261 22.10 -14.08 -12.01
CA LYS A 261 22.63 -12.72 -12.23
C LYS A 261 23.80 -12.63 -13.22
N ASP A 262 24.79 -13.51 -13.12
CA ASP A 262 26.00 -13.45 -13.93
C ASP A 262 25.98 -14.46 -15.09
N LYS A 263 24.84 -15.07 -15.36
CA LYS A 263 24.66 -16.08 -16.41
C LYS A 263 23.60 -15.72 -17.44
N TYR A 264 22.67 -14.84 -17.07
CA TYR A 264 21.53 -14.46 -17.90
C TYR A 264 21.24 -12.97 -17.84
N CYS A 265 20.88 -12.39 -18.98
CA CYS A 265 20.24 -11.08 -19.06
C CYS A 265 18.71 -11.26 -18.87
N VAL A 266 18.20 -10.90 -17.70
CA VAL A 266 16.78 -11.10 -17.36
C VAL A 266 15.95 -10.01 -18.01
N THR A 267 15.18 -10.37 -19.03
CA THR A 267 14.32 -9.45 -19.78
C THR A 267 13.06 -9.09 -19.01
N ALA A 268 12.43 -10.05 -18.34
CA ALA A 268 11.26 -9.81 -17.50
C ALA A 268 11.09 -10.89 -16.42
N VAL A 269 10.34 -10.53 -15.38
CA VAL A 269 9.92 -11.44 -14.32
C VAL A 269 8.40 -11.46 -14.25
N PHE A 270 7.80 -12.62 -13.97
CA PHE A 270 6.37 -12.79 -13.66
C PHE A 270 6.22 -13.36 -12.25
N ASP A 271 5.50 -12.65 -11.37
CA ASP A 271 5.26 -13.04 -9.97
C ASP A 271 3.96 -12.38 -9.50
N ASP A 272 3.14 -13.04 -8.69
CA ASP A 272 1.84 -12.51 -8.23
C ASP A 272 1.95 -11.74 -6.91
N ARG A 273 2.90 -12.11 -6.05
CA ARG A 273 2.95 -11.65 -4.66
C ARG A 273 3.62 -10.30 -4.53
N THR A 274 2.86 -9.26 -4.19
CA THR A 274 3.36 -7.89 -4.01
C THR A 274 4.61 -7.81 -3.13
N GLN A 275 4.70 -8.63 -2.07
CA GLN A 275 5.87 -8.65 -1.18
C GLN A 275 7.14 -9.15 -1.88
N VAL A 276 7.02 -10.02 -2.86
CA VAL A 276 8.13 -10.54 -3.67
C VAL A 276 8.45 -9.56 -4.81
N VAL A 277 7.42 -9.10 -5.50
CA VAL A 277 7.56 -8.09 -6.56
C VAL A 277 8.32 -6.86 -6.08
N GLU A 278 7.90 -6.27 -4.95
CA GLU A 278 8.53 -5.06 -4.41
C GLU A 278 9.80 -5.37 -3.58
N GLY A 279 9.80 -6.47 -2.84
CA GLY A 279 10.87 -6.81 -1.89
C GLY A 279 12.08 -7.51 -2.51
N ALA A 280 11.91 -8.14 -3.69
CA ALA A 280 12.97 -8.81 -4.44
C ALA A 280 13.14 -8.17 -5.82
N TRP A 281 12.27 -8.46 -6.78
CA TRP A 281 12.49 -8.21 -8.19
C TRP A 281 12.67 -6.73 -8.54
N ARG A 282 11.73 -5.87 -8.14
CA ARG A 282 11.83 -4.42 -8.39
C ARG A 282 12.95 -3.76 -7.57
N LYS A 283 13.23 -4.29 -6.38
CA LYS A 283 14.36 -3.83 -5.56
C LYS A 283 15.72 -4.16 -6.21
N LEU A 284 15.81 -5.28 -6.94
CA LEU A 284 16.97 -5.63 -7.75
C LEU A 284 17.06 -4.81 -9.05
N GLY A 285 16.05 -4.01 -9.39
CA GLY A 285 15.97 -3.22 -10.61
C GLY A 285 15.54 -4.02 -11.85
N LEU A 286 14.92 -5.20 -11.65
CA LEU A 286 14.38 -6.02 -12.72
C LEU A 286 12.98 -5.57 -13.11
N LEU A 287 12.65 -5.65 -14.41
CA LEU A 287 11.28 -5.47 -14.90
C LEU A 287 10.41 -6.62 -14.41
N CYS A 288 9.52 -6.36 -13.44
CA CYS A 288 8.62 -7.36 -12.92
C CYS A 288 7.16 -7.03 -13.27
N ASN A 289 6.54 -7.94 -14.01
CA ASN A 289 5.11 -7.94 -14.34
C ASN A 289 4.38 -8.68 -13.20
N GLN A 290 3.64 -7.93 -12.40
CA GLN A 290 2.83 -8.53 -11.36
C GLN A 290 1.60 -9.18 -11.96
N VAL A 291 1.50 -10.50 -11.80
CA VAL A 291 0.32 -11.26 -12.21
C VAL A 291 -0.79 -11.02 -11.18
N TRP A 292 -1.97 -10.63 -11.66
CA TRP A 292 -3.14 -10.47 -10.82
C TRP A 292 -4.22 -11.46 -11.21
N ILE A 293 -4.61 -12.28 -10.26
CA ILE A 293 -5.73 -13.19 -10.41
C ILE A 293 -6.91 -12.45 -9.78
N GLY A 294 -7.74 -11.84 -10.62
CA GLY A 294 -8.95 -11.16 -10.15
C GLY A 294 -9.82 -12.13 -9.36
N VAL A 295 -10.10 -11.80 -8.09
CA VAL A 295 -11.15 -12.40 -7.26
C VAL A 295 -12.17 -11.32 -6.98
#